data_fd0df756ea01fe17c00e4798f4fc5c0b
#
_entry.id   fd0df756ea01fe17c00e4798f4fc5c0b
#
_cell.length_a   1.000
_cell.length_b   1.000
_cell.length_c   1.000
_cell.angle_alpha   90.00
_cell.angle_beta   90.00
_cell.angle_gamma   90.00
#
_symmetry.space_group_name_H-M   'P 1'
#
loop_
_entity.id
_entity.type
_entity.pdbx_description
1 polymer ?
#
loop_
_entity_poly.entity_id
_entity_poly.type
_entity_poly.pdbx_seq_one_letter_code
_entity_poly.pdbx_strand_id
1 'polypeptide(L)'
;VKINYHPVNFMQIALWIMLLFAVPCFWLASYSDSFSLLLLGLVAVILTAVVAGVLSSAKAVVYANDEKLCRRYLNKDSVIMLSDVLEISYSVCIEHHGRYAEQRLLLTIKTNDGTVHQLNDSLSTESFVAALDADGETNIPLIQLYRFLAERLPDKAKGYVKQEKNEADI
;
A
#
# COMPACT_ATOMS: atom_id res chain seq x y z
N VAL A 1 2.04 -11.32 16.97
CA VAL A 1 0.97 -10.48 16.40
C VAL A 1 0.74 -10.86 14.95
N LYS A 2 -0.54 -10.86 14.53
CA LYS A 2 -0.95 -11.04 13.13
C LYS A 2 -1.79 -9.85 12.73
N ILE A 3 -1.37 -9.14 11.69
CA ILE A 3 -2.11 -8.01 11.13
C ILE A 3 -2.38 -8.21 9.65
N ASN A 4 -3.46 -7.62 9.17
CA ASN A 4 -3.80 -7.55 7.75
C ASN A 4 -3.93 -6.08 7.36
N TYR A 5 -3.33 -5.69 6.23
CA TYR A 5 -3.40 -4.32 5.71
C TYR A 5 -3.45 -4.31 4.18
N HIS A 6 -3.79 -3.18 3.59
CA HIS A 6 -3.93 -3.00 2.14
C HIS A 6 -2.75 -2.19 1.59
N PRO A 7 -1.72 -2.84 1.01
CA PRO A 7 -0.49 -2.15 0.61
C PRO A 7 -0.64 -1.31 -0.67
N VAL A 8 -1.59 -1.62 -1.54
CA VAL A 8 -1.76 -0.94 -2.84
C VAL A 8 -3.23 -0.86 -3.21
N ASN A 9 -3.64 0.31 -3.69
CA ASN A 9 -4.94 0.49 -4.32
C ASN A 9 -4.81 0.30 -5.84
N PHE A 10 -5.11 -0.91 -6.32
CA PHE A 10 -5.06 -1.23 -7.75
C PHE A 10 -6.17 -0.60 -8.59
N MET A 11 -7.17 0.00 -7.95
CA MET A 11 -8.33 0.54 -8.65
C MET A 11 -7.97 1.65 -9.64
N GLN A 12 -7.04 2.53 -9.27
CA GLN A 12 -6.58 3.60 -10.15
C GLN A 12 -5.80 3.08 -11.34
N ILE A 13 -4.87 2.14 -11.10
CA ILE A 13 -4.08 1.51 -12.16
C ILE A 13 -5.00 0.80 -13.16
N ALA A 14 -6.01 0.10 -12.68
CA ALA A 14 -7.00 -0.57 -13.51
C ALA A 14 -7.80 0.42 -14.37
N LEU A 15 -8.18 1.56 -13.81
CA LEU A 15 -8.92 2.59 -14.54
C LEU A 15 -8.09 3.16 -15.71
N TRP A 16 -6.79 3.40 -15.50
CA TRP A 16 -5.90 3.82 -16.57
C TRP A 16 -5.71 2.75 -17.65
N ILE A 17 -5.58 1.48 -17.26
CA ILE A 17 -5.50 0.37 -18.21
C ILE A 17 -6.79 0.25 -19.01
N MET A 18 -7.95 0.35 -18.35
CA MET A 18 -9.25 0.35 -19.02
C MET A 18 -9.34 1.47 -20.07
N LEU A 19 -8.98 2.71 -19.68
CA LEU A 19 -9.02 3.85 -20.60
C LEU A 19 -8.09 3.64 -21.80
N LEU A 20 -6.89 3.12 -21.56
CA LEU A 20 -5.89 2.92 -22.61
C LEU A 20 -6.35 1.89 -23.67
N PHE A 21 -7.08 0.86 -23.28
CA PHE A 21 -7.51 -0.21 -24.19
C PHE A 21 -8.95 -0.02 -24.69
N ALA A 22 -9.86 0.35 -23.81
CA ALA A 22 -11.27 0.46 -24.17
C ALA A 22 -11.54 1.63 -25.13
N VAL A 23 -10.97 2.80 -24.86
CA VAL A 23 -11.21 3.99 -25.69
C VAL A 23 -10.78 3.78 -27.15
N PRO A 24 -9.57 3.30 -27.46
CA PRO A 24 -9.19 3.00 -28.85
C PRO A 24 -10.06 1.92 -29.51
N CYS A 25 -10.42 0.85 -28.77
CA CYS A 25 -11.29 -0.19 -29.32
C CYS A 25 -12.67 0.33 -29.68
N PHE A 26 -13.30 1.14 -28.81
CA PHE A 26 -14.61 1.74 -29.10
C PHE A 26 -14.53 2.75 -30.25
N TRP A 27 -13.44 3.56 -30.30
CA TRP A 27 -13.24 4.51 -31.37
C TRP A 27 -13.06 3.83 -32.73
N LEU A 28 -12.23 2.79 -32.80
CA LEU A 28 -12.01 1.98 -34.02
C LEU A 28 -13.29 1.24 -34.41
N ALA A 29 -14.04 0.70 -33.45
CA ALA A 29 -15.32 0.04 -33.72
C ALA A 29 -16.33 0.98 -34.37
N SER A 30 -16.43 2.23 -33.85
CA SER A 30 -17.31 3.26 -34.40
C SER A 30 -16.93 3.70 -35.80
N TYR A 31 -15.63 3.66 -36.13
CA TYR A 31 -15.14 4.05 -37.46
C TYR A 31 -15.27 2.95 -38.51
N SER A 32 -15.13 1.69 -38.09
CA SER A 32 -15.11 0.52 -39.01
C SER A 32 -16.42 -0.25 -39.05
N ASP A 33 -17.46 0.19 -38.33
CA ASP A 33 -18.73 -0.54 -38.11
C ASP A 33 -18.54 -2.02 -37.71
N SER A 34 -17.43 -2.29 -37.04
CA SER A 34 -17.02 -3.66 -36.70
C SER A 34 -17.56 -4.08 -35.33
N PHE A 35 -18.59 -4.91 -35.32
CA PHE A 35 -19.13 -5.51 -34.10
C PHE A 35 -18.09 -6.32 -33.30
N SER A 36 -17.15 -6.95 -33.97
CA SER A 36 -16.08 -7.72 -33.34
C SER A 36 -15.14 -6.86 -32.51
N LEU A 37 -14.79 -5.64 -32.97
CA LEU A 37 -13.96 -4.69 -32.21
C LEU A 37 -14.69 -4.15 -30.99
N LEU A 38 -15.99 -3.93 -31.10
CA LEU A 38 -16.82 -3.49 -29.96
C LEU A 38 -16.90 -4.58 -28.89
N LEU A 39 -17.09 -5.84 -29.32
CA LEU A 39 -17.10 -6.98 -28.41
C LEU A 39 -15.74 -7.17 -27.72
N LEU A 40 -14.63 -7.02 -28.45
CA LEU A 40 -13.27 -7.11 -27.91
C LEU A 40 -13.03 -6.02 -26.85
N GLY A 41 -13.44 -4.79 -27.11
CA GLY A 41 -13.35 -3.68 -26.16
C GLY A 41 -14.15 -3.97 -24.88
N LEU A 42 -15.37 -4.49 -25.01
CA LEU A 42 -16.19 -4.86 -23.86
C LEU A 42 -15.56 -5.96 -23.01
N VAL A 43 -15.07 -7.01 -23.64
CA VAL A 43 -14.38 -8.13 -22.95
C VAL A 43 -13.15 -7.62 -22.22
N ALA A 44 -12.34 -6.74 -22.84
CA ALA A 44 -11.17 -6.15 -22.21
C ALA A 44 -11.54 -5.33 -20.96
N VAL A 45 -12.61 -4.54 -21.01
CA VAL A 45 -13.12 -3.79 -19.84
C VAL A 45 -13.54 -4.71 -18.71
N ILE A 46 -14.34 -5.73 -19.02
CA ILE A 46 -14.81 -6.70 -18.00
C ILE A 46 -13.62 -7.43 -17.36
N LEU A 47 -12.68 -7.92 -18.19
CA LEU A 47 -11.51 -8.66 -17.69
C LEU A 47 -10.65 -7.75 -16.77
N THR A 48 -10.41 -6.51 -17.19
CA THR A 48 -9.64 -5.55 -16.39
C THR A 48 -10.34 -5.24 -15.08
N ALA A 49 -11.66 -5.07 -15.08
CA ALA A 49 -12.45 -4.82 -13.88
C ALA A 49 -12.37 -6.00 -12.90
N VAL A 50 -12.47 -7.23 -13.40
CA VAL A 50 -12.37 -8.45 -12.57
C VAL A 50 -10.96 -8.57 -11.97
N VAL A 51 -9.91 -8.44 -12.79
CA VAL A 51 -8.52 -8.51 -12.31
C VAL A 51 -8.24 -7.43 -11.27
N ALA A 52 -8.68 -6.20 -11.52
CA ALA A 52 -8.53 -5.10 -10.58
C ALA A 52 -9.26 -5.36 -9.26
N GLY A 53 -10.49 -5.88 -9.32
CA GLY A 53 -11.26 -6.24 -8.12
C GLY A 53 -10.56 -7.30 -7.28
N VAL A 54 -10.04 -8.35 -7.93
CA VAL A 54 -9.27 -9.41 -7.25
C VAL A 54 -7.99 -8.88 -6.64
N LEU A 55 -7.21 -8.08 -7.37
CA LEU A 55 -5.97 -7.51 -6.86
C LEU A 55 -6.20 -6.48 -5.74
N SER A 56 -7.25 -5.67 -5.84
CA SER A 56 -7.60 -4.67 -4.81
C SER A 56 -8.09 -5.33 -3.51
N SER A 57 -8.65 -6.53 -3.59
CA SER A 57 -9.05 -7.30 -2.40
C SER A 57 -7.89 -8.05 -1.75
N ALA A 58 -6.72 -8.13 -2.41
CA ALA A 58 -5.55 -8.80 -1.86
C ALA A 58 -4.99 -8.04 -0.65
N LYS A 59 -5.03 -8.70 0.51
CA LYS A 59 -4.46 -8.17 1.76
C LYS A 59 -3.04 -8.68 1.95
N ALA A 60 -2.17 -7.81 2.39
CA ALA A 60 -0.89 -8.24 2.94
C ALA A 60 -1.11 -8.73 4.36
N VAL A 61 -0.51 -9.86 4.68
CA VAL A 61 -0.55 -10.46 6.01
C VAL A 61 0.84 -10.38 6.62
N VAL A 62 0.93 -9.81 7.81
CA VAL A 62 2.18 -9.77 8.56
C VAL A 62 2.02 -10.57 9.83
N TYR A 63 2.95 -11.47 10.04
CA TYR A 63 3.11 -12.23 11.29
C TYR A 63 4.40 -11.74 11.96
N ALA A 64 4.29 -11.27 13.18
CA ALA A 64 5.44 -10.92 13.99
C ALA A 64 5.43 -11.75 15.27
N ASN A 65 6.57 -12.32 15.58
CA ASN A 65 6.89 -12.97 16.86
C ASN A 65 8.13 -12.30 17.47
N ASP A 66 8.67 -12.88 18.56
CA ASP A 66 9.81 -12.30 19.29
C ASP A 66 11.15 -12.39 18.52
N GLU A 67 11.22 -13.18 17.45
CA GLU A 67 12.45 -13.41 16.68
C GLU A 67 12.41 -12.79 15.30
N LYS A 68 11.25 -12.82 14.64
CA LYS A 68 11.13 -12.46 13.22
C LYS A 68 9.79 -11.83 12.87
N LEU A 69 9.83 -11.04 11.83
CA LEU A 69 8.68 -10.49 11.13
C LEU A 69 8.58 -11.13 9.74
N CYS A 70 7.47 -11.80 9.47
CA CYS A 70 7.19 -12.42 8.18
C CYS A 70 6.06 -11.65 7.50
N ARG A 71 6.31 -11.10 6.32
CA ARG A 71 5.31 -10.47 5.48
C ARG A 71 4.98 -11.37 4.30
N ARG A 72 3.69 -11.65 4.12
CA ARG A 72 3.16 -12.35 2.95
C ARG A 72 2.26 -11.40 2.16
N TYR A 73 2.60 -11.19 0.90
CA TYR A 73 1.79 -10.39 -0.01
C TYR A 73 1.83 -10.99 -1.41
N LEU A 74 0.65 -11.29 -1.96
CA LEU A 74 0.51 -12.11 -3.16
C LEU A 74 1.31 -13.41 -2.98
N ASN A 75 2.14 -13.82 -3.88
CA ASN A 75 2.97 -15.04 -3.74
C ASN A 75 4.40 -14.75 -3.25
N LYS A 76 4.62 -13.59 -2.61
CA LYS A 76 5.95 -13.23 -2.10
C LYS A 76 5.93 -13.23 -0.57
N ASP A 77 6.85 -13.99 0.00
CA ASP A 77 7.13 -14.00 1.43
C ASP A 77 8.46 -13.24 1.66
N SER A 78 8.47 -12.32 2.60
CA SER A 78 9.68 -11.66 3.08
C SER A 78 9.80 -11.87 4.58
N VAL A 79 10.99 -12.20 5.03
CA VAL A 79 11.31 -12.44 6.45
C VAL A 79 12.36 -11.44 6.87
N ILE A 80 12.13 -10.77 7.99
CA ILE A 80 13.07 -9.84 8.63
C ILE A 80 13.34 -10.40 10.03
N MET A 81 14.59 -10.66 10.37
CA MET A 81 14.96 -11.06 11.72
C MET A 81 15.01 -9.83 12.62
N LEU A 82 14.44 -9.88 13.82
CA LEU A 82 14.43 -8.74 14.73
C LEU A 82 15.82 -8.40 15.26
N SER A 83 16.74 -9.37 15.28
CA SER A 83 18.16 -9.15 15.56
C SER A 83 18.82 -8.17 14.58
N ASP A 84 18.40 -8.23 13.31
CA ASP A 84 18.99 -7.47 12.21
C ASP A 84 18.41 -6.08 12.07
N VAL A 85 17.34 -5.77 12.81
CA VAL A 85 16.70 -4.46 12.79
C VAL A 85 17.61 -3.43 13.45
N LEU A 86 17.89 -2.34 12.75
CA LEU A 86 18.65 -1.19 13.23
C LEU A 86 17.73 -0.11 13.79
N GLU A 87 16.63 0.19 13.08
CA GLU A 87 15.72 1.27 13.42
C GLU A 87 14.30 0.94 12.94
N ILE A 88 13.32 1.31 13.75
CA ILE A 88 11.90 1.28 13.39
C ILE A 88 11.27 2.65 13.60
N SER A 89 10.54 3.11 12.60
CA SER A 89 9.83 4.38 12.66
C SER A 89 8.53 4.31 11.84
N TYR A 90 7.58 5.17 12.14
CA TYR A 90 6.41 5.33 11.29
C TYR A 90 6.21 6.80 10.90
N SER A 91 5.62 7.01 9.75
CA SER A 91 5.28 8.33 9.24
C SER A 91 3.91 8.30 8.60
N VAL A 92 3.28 9.44 8.53
CA VAL A 92 2.00 9.63 7.83
C VAL A 92 2.24 10.63 6.72
N CYS A 93 1.85 10.27 5.51
CA CYS A 93 2.02 11.11 4.33
C CYS A 93 0.72 11.24 3.55
N ILE A 94 0.65 12.31 2.76
CA ILE A 94 -0.40 12.52 1.78
C ILE A 94 0.25 12.41 0.41
N GLU A 95 -0.09 11.35 -0.32
CA GLU A 95 0.35 11.18 -1.71
C GLU A 95 -0.68 11.82 -2.64
N HIS A 96 -0.21 12.73 -3.49
CA HIS A 96 -1.05 13.37 -4.49
C HIS A 96 -0.97 12.61 -5.81
N HIS A 97 -2.09 12.07 -6.27
CA HIS A 97 -2.23 11.44 -7.58
C HIS A 97 -3.12 12.31 -8.47
N GLY A 98 -2.57 13.38 -9.03
CA GLY A 98 -3.33 14.37 -9.81
C GLY A 98 -4.37 15.10 -8.94
N ARG A 99 -5.67 14.84 -9.17
CA ARG A 99 -6.78 15.46 -8.41
C ARG A 99 -7.15 14.74 -7.12
N TYR A 100 -6.56 13.58 -6.87
CA TYR A 100 -6.86 12.78 -5.69
C TYR A 100 -5.68 12.82 -4.73
N ALA A 101 -5.99 12.95 -3.44
CA ALA A 101 -5.03 12.84 -2.36
C ALA A 101 -5.31 11.55 -1.60
N GLU A 102 -4.33 10.70 -1.45
CA GLU A 102 -4.41 9.48 -0.66
C GLU A 102 -3.57 9.64 0.60
N GLN A 103 -4.19 9.37 1.74
CA GLN A 103 -3.54 9.41 3.03
C GLN A 103 -2.97 8.04 3.34
N ARG A 104 -1.68 7.97 3.65
CA ARG A 104 -0.97 6.70 3.88
C ARG A 104 -0.18 6.73 5.19
N LEU A 105 -0.15 5.58 5.83
CA LEU A 105 0.75 5.27 6.92
C LEU A 105 1.90 4.42 6.39
N LEU A 106 3.12 4.86 6.65
CA LEU A 106 4.35 4.16 6.30
C LEU A 106 5.03 3.68 7.58
N LEU A 107 5.19 2.38 7.73
CA LEU A 107 6.06 1.79 8.73
C LEU A 107 7.40 1.44 8.07
N THR A 108 8.46 2.06 8.52
CA THR A 108 9.82 1.89 7.98
C THR A 108 10.65 1.08 8.97
N ILE A 109 11.26 0.01 8.47
CA ILE A 109 12.16 -0.86 9.21
C ILE A 109 13.50 -0.85 8.47
N LYS A 110 14.55 -0.34 9.10
CA LYS A 110 15.91 -0.38 8.57
C LYS A 110 16.65 -1.54 9.20
N THR A 111 17.40 -2.26 8.41
CA THR A 111 18.23 -3.40 8.86
C THR A 111 19.71 -3.06 8.82
N ASN A 112 20.53 -3.83 9.54
CA ASN A 112 21.96 -3.60 9.69
C ASN A 112 22.75 -3.70 8.37
N ASP A 113 22.19 -4.40 7.37
CA ASP A 113 22.73 -4.49 6.01
C ASP A 113 22.45 -3.25 5.14
N GLY A 114 21.80 -2.24 5.72
CA GLY A 114 21.38 -1.02 5.01
C GLY A 114 20.08 -1.15 4.22
N THR A 115 19.42 -2.30 4.25
CA THR A 115 18.13 -2.49 3.58
C THR A 115 17.02 -1.72 4.31
N VAL A 116 16.15 -1.07 3.54
CA VAL A 116 14.98 -0.35 4.06
C VAL A 116 13.70 -1.08 3.62
N HIS A 117 13.00 -1.64 4.58
CA HIS A 117 11.70 -2.27 4.36
C HIS A 117 10.58 -1.28 4.70
N GLN A 118 9.68 -1.05 3.75
CA GLN A 118 8.52 -0.17 3.94
C GLN A 118 7.23 -0.98 3.85
N LEU A 119 6.38 -0.81 4.86
CA LEU A 119 5.01 -1.31 4.90
C LEU A 119 4.08 -0.10 4.83
N ASN A 120 3.23 -0.04 3.82
CA ASN A 120 2.31 1.09 3.57
C ASN A 120 0.87 0.61 3.63
N ASP A 121 0.05 1.36 4.34
CA ASP A 121 -1.39 1.15 4.46
C ASP A 121 -2.13 2.43 4.07
N SER A 122 -3.21 2.28 3.33
CA SER A 122 -4.09 3.40 2.97
C SER A 122 -4.99 3.72 4.16
N LEU A 123 -5.09 4.99 4.53
CA LEU A 123 -5.87 5.44 5.67
C LEU A 123 -7.15 6.16 5.24
N SER A 124 -8.23 5.96 6.01
CA SER A 124 -9.36 6.89 5.99
C SER A 124 -8.96 8.21 6.66
N THR A 125 -9.70 9.30 6.38
CA THR A 125 -9.42 10.61 7.00
C THR A 125 -9.46 10.55 8.53
N GLU A 126 -10.40 9.79 9.10
CA GLU A 126 -10.51 9.59 10.55
C GLU A 126 -9.28 8.84 11.10
N SER A 127 -8.87 7.77 10.43
CA SER A 127 -7.67 7.00 10.80
C SER A 127 -6.39 7.82 10.64
N PHE A 128 -6.33 8.73 9.65
CA PHE A 128 -5.20 9.62 9.45
C PHE A 128 -5.03 10.57 10.63
N VAL A 129 -6.11 11.21 11.09
CA VAL A 129 -6.09 12.10 12.26
C VAL A 129 -5.69 11.32 13.52
N ALA A 130 -6.27 10.13 13.70
CA ALA A 130 -5.92 9.25 14.83
C ALA A 130 -4.47 8.76 14.80
N ALA A 131 -3.88 8.60 13.61
CA ALA A 131 -2.46 8.21 13.47
C ALA A 131 -1.49 9.34 13.82
N LEU A 132 -1.92 10.60 13.70
CA LEU A 132 -1.14 11.78 14.12
C LEU A 132 -1.15 11.94 15.64
N ASP A 133 -2.18 11.44 16.32
CA ASP A 133 -2.31 11.46 17.76
C ASP A 133 -1.66 10.20 18.36
N ALA A 134 -0.34 10.28 18.62
CA ALA A 134 0.50 9.13 18.97
C ALA A 134 0.05 8.39 20.25
N ASP A 135 -0.73 9.05 21.13
CA ASP A 135 -1.17 8.52 22.42
C ASP A 135 -2.56 7.85 22.36
N GLY A 136 -3.28 7.97 21.25
CA GLY A 136 -4.61 7.38 21.06
C GLY A 136 -4.56 5.86 20.89
N GLU A 137 -5.53 5.13 21.47
CA GLU A 137 -5.80 3.73 21.13
C GLU A 137 -6.28 3.66 19.67
N THR A 138 -5.35 3.46 18.74
CA THR A 138 -5.69 3.37 17.34
C THR A 138 -5.77 1.92 16.89
N ASN A 139 -6.90 1.53 16.31
CA ASN A 139 -7.11 0.22 15.68
C ASN A 139 -6.43 0.09 14.32
N ILE A 140 -5.41 0.94 14.03
CA ILE A 140 -4.68 0.91 12.79
C ILE A 140 -3.67 -0.23 12.80
N PRO A 141 -3.76 -1.19 11.85
CA PRO A 141 -2.96 -2.40 11.89
C PRO A 141 -1.45 -2.15 11.96
N LEU A 142 -0.92 -1.22 11.17
CA LEU A 142 0.52 -0.94 11.17
C LEU A 142 0.99 -0.23 12.44
N ILE A 143 0.14 0.56 13.12
CA ILE A 143 0.48 1.14 14.43
C ILE A 143 0.52 0.06 15.51
N GLN A 144 -0.42 -0.89 15.48
CA GLN A 144 -0.37 -2.05 16.37
C GLN A 144 0.91 -2.86 16.17
N LEU A 145 1.34 -3.05 14.91
CA LEU A 145 2.61 -3.70 14.61
C LEU A 145 3.79 -2.88 15.13
N TYR A 146 3.80 -1.55 14.90
CA TYR A 146 4.84 -0.67 15.43
C TYR A 146 4.95 -0.78 16.95
N ARG A 147 3.84 -0.70 17.69
CA ARG A 147 3.84 -0.84 19.15
C ARG A 147 4.39 -2.18 19.60
N PHE A 148 3.94 -3.27 18.98
CA PHE A 148 4.46 -4.60 19.26
C PHE A 148 5.98 -4.69 19.06
N LEU A 149 6.53 -4.07 18.00
CA LEU A 149 7.96 -4.04 17.74
C LEU A 149 8.69 -3.11 18.72
N ALA A 150 8.11 -1.95 19.05
CA ALA A 150 8.70 -0.99 19.98
C ALA A 150 8.82 -1.53 21.42
N GLU A 151 7.87 -2.35 21.86
CA GLU A 151 7.96 -3.06 23.15
C GLU A 151 9.16 -4.02 23.22
N ARG A 152 9.54 -4.62 22.08
CA ARG A 152 10.65 -5.59 21.98
C ARG A 152 11.98 -4.97 21.65
N LEU A 153 11.96 -3.85 20.99
CA LEU A 153 13.13 -3.13 20.52
C LEU A 153 13.06 -1.64 20.92
N PRO A 154 12.95 -1.33 22.23
CA PRO A 154 12.73 0.05 22.67
C PRO A 154 13.85 0.99 22.24
N ASP A 155 15.10 0.53 22.24
CA ASP A 155 16.27 1.34 21.87
C ASP A 155 16.34 1.66 20.36
N LYS A 156 15.58 0.91 19.53
CA LYS A 156 15.54 1.03 18.06
C LYS A 156 14.27 1.74 17.57
N ALA A 157 13.31 1.98 18.44
CA ALA A 157 12.04 2.62 18.11
C ALA A 157 12.17 4.15 18.15
N LYS A 158 12.03 4.78 16.98
CA LYS A 158 12.11 6.26 16.82
C LYS A 158 10.75 6.97 16.94
N GLY A 159 9.66 6.21 17.00
CA GLY A 159 8.33 6.80 17.04
C GLY A 159 7.88 7.38 15.70
N TYR A 160 7.06 8.40 15.78
CA TYR A 160 6.61 9.15 14.63
C TYR A 160 7.73 10.02 14.05
N VAL A 161 8.02 9.85 12.77
CA VAL A 161 8.98 10.66 12.04
C VAL A 161 8.23 11.43 10.96
N LYS A 162 8.27 12.77 11.04
CA LYS A 162 7.68 13.61 10.01
C LYS A 162 8.46 13.43 8.70
N GLN A 163 7.78 13.04 7.63
CA GLN A 163 8.39 12.97 6.32
C GLN A 163 8.70 14.39 5.84
N GLU A 164 9.97 14.72 5.62
CA GLU A 164 10.33 15.94 4.91
C GLU A 164 9.85 15.80 3.47
N LYS A 165 9.10 16.80 3.00
CA LYS A 165 8.73 16.90 1.59
C LYS A 165 10.02 16.99 0.78
N ASN A 166 10.32 15.98 -0.02
CA ASN A 166 11.33 16.14 -1.06
C ASN A 166 10.83 17.22 -2.02
N GLU A 167 11.53 18.34 -2.10
CA GLU A 167 11.27 19.47 -3.01
C GLU A 167 11.42 19.09 -4.50
N ALA A 168 11.58 17.81 -4.82
CA ALA A 168 11.79 17.30 -6.18
C ALA A 168 10.48 17.03 -6.96
N ASP A 169 9.31 17.27 -6.37
CA ASP A 169 8.00 17.04 -6.99
C ASP A 169 7.25 18.36 -7.30
N ILE A 170 7.99 19.39 -7.76
CA ILE A 170 7.40 20.62 -8.34
C ILE A 170 7.63 20.65 -9.85
#